data_70cd06baf0512ce3907277908606b97c
#
_entry.id   70cd06baf0512ce3907277908606b97c
#
_cell.length_a   1.000
_cell.length_b   1.000
_cell.length_c   1.000
_cell.angle_alpha   90.00
_cell.angle_beta   90.00
_cell.angle_gamma   90.00
#
_symmetry.space_group_name_H-M   'P 1'
#
loop_
_entity.id
_entity.type
_entity.pdbx_description
1 polymer ?
#
loop_
_entity_poly.entity_id
_entity_poly.type
_entity_poly.pdbx_seq_one_letter_code
_entity_poly.pdbx_strand_id
1 'polypeptide(L)'
;MKYLVSLIFLFTLNLNAVEVVLQDPQLNQPAPKFSALDSNGKTISLDDFKGQPVILEWTNHECPYVVRHYKENNMQKVQRIAKAEGYVWLSVISSAPGEQGYVSADKANELTISRNAANDYVLLDESGALGMQYGAKTTPHMYMIDAEGILRFKGGIDDIGGSAKFF
;
A
#
# COMPACT_ATOMS: atom_id res chain seq x y z
N MET A 1 -10.12 10.42 72.47
CA MET A 1 -10.10 10.90 71.06
C MET A 1 -9.19 9.97 70.27
N LYS A 2 -9.77 9.13 69.41
CA LYS A 2 -9.00 8.19 68.55
C LYS A 2 -8.93 8.82 67.16
N TYR A 3 -7.72 9.13 66.69
CA TYR A 3 -7.48 9.63 65.34
C TYR A 3 -7.35 8.45 64.39
N LEU A 4 -8.29 8.34 63.44
CA LEU A 4 -8.27 7.37 62.36
C LEU A 4 -7.43 7.99 61.19
N VAL A 5 -6.22 7.45 60.95
CA VAL A 5 -5.39 7.84 59.82
C VAL A 5 -5.82 6.99 58.66
N SER A 6 -6.47 7.62 57.68
CA SER A 6 -6.87 6.98 56.41
C SER A 6 -5.69 7.01 55.44
N LEU A 7 -5.13 5.84 55.18
CA LEU A 7 -4.03 5.69 54.19
C LEU A 7 -4.63 5.60 52.78
N ILE A 8 -4.50 6.67 51.97
CA ILE A 8 -4.89 6.67 50.58
C ILE A 8 -3.75 6.06 49.77
N PHE A 9 -3.98 4.87 49.25
CA PHE A 9 -3.09 4.22 48.26
C PHE A 9 -3.35 4.83 46.87
N LEU A 10 -2.45 5.68 46.41
CA LEU A 10 -2.43 6.16 45.01
C LEU A 10 -1.86 5.06 44.10
N PHE A 11 -2.73 4.39 43.36
CA PHE A 11 -2.33 3.49 42.30
C PHE A 11 -1.95 4.34 41.07
N THR A 12 -0.66 4.47 40.79
CA THR A 12 -0.17 5.07 39.53
C THR A 12 -0.25 4.02 38.45
N LEU A 13 -1.20 4.16 37.52
CA LEU A 13 -1.25 3.42 36.28
C LEU A 13 -0.12 3.90 35.37
N ASN A 14 0.93 3.10 35.23
CA ASN A 14 1.95 3.30 34.20
C ASN A 14 1.35 2.89 32.86
N LEU A 15 0.83 3.83 32.08
CA LEU A 15 0.51 3.67 30.66
C LEU A 15 1.84 3.69 29.88
N ASN A 16 2.40 2.51 29.66
CA ASN A 16 3.46 2.35 28.67
C ASN A 16 2.82 2.52 27.29
N ALA A 17 2.93 3.71 26.72
CA ALA A 17 2.64 3.92 25.31
C ALA A 17 3.65 3.09 24.52
N VAL A 18 3.17 2.07 23.81
CA VAL A 18 3.96 1.37 22.81
C VAL A 18 4.12 2.33 21.64
N GLU A 19 5.30 2.91 21.52
CA GLU A 19 5.66 3.70 20.35
C GLU A 19 5.77 2.74 19.16
N VAL A 20 4.78 2.77 18.28
CA VAL A 20 4.82 2.01 17.03
C VAL A 20 5.82 2.71 16.12
N VAL A 21 7.07 2.27 16.16
CA VAL A 21 8.09 2.70 15.20
C VAL A 21 7.73 2.03 13.87
N LEU A 22 7.21 2.83 12.92
CA LEU A 22 7.00 2.39 11.54
C LEU A 22 8.39 2.15 10.92
N GLN A 23 8.83 0.91 10.93
CA GLN A 23 10.05 0.52 10.23
C GLN A 23 9.74 0.32 8.75
N ASP A 24 10.59 0.91 7.90
CA ASP A 24 10.58 0.68 6.46
C ASP A 24 10.70 -0.84 6.18
N PRO A 25 9.76 -1.49 5.48
CA PRO A 25 9.75 -2.94 5.33
C PRO A 25 11.01 -3.42 4.63
N GLN A 26 11.61 -4.49 5.17
CA GLN A 26 12.87 -5.04 4.71
C GLN A 26 12.64 -6.19 3.73
N LEU A 27 13.50 -6.31 2.71
CA LEU A 27 13.49 -7.45 1.80
C LEU A 27 13.76 -8.76 2.53
N ASN A 28 13.12 -9.82 2.06
CA ASN A 28 13.19 -11.17 2.63
C ASN A 28 12.63 -11.29 4.06
N GLN A 29 11.81 -10.33 4.48
CA GLN A 29 11.03 -10.37 5.71
C GLN A 29 9.53 -10.43 5.40
N PRO A 30 8.68 -10.86 6.34
CA PRO A 30 7.24 -10.79 6.17
C PRO A 30 6.79 -9.39 5.78
N ALA A 31 5.98 -9.30 4.73
CA ALA A 31 5.40 -8.03 4.30
C ALA A 31 4.46 -7.48 5.38
N PRO A 32 4.39 -6.16 5.57
CA PRO A 32 3.45 -5.56 6.49
C PRO A 32 2.01 -5.96 6.13
N LYS A 33 1.25 -6.43 7.13
CA LYS A 33 -0.16 -6.75 6.94
C LYS A 33 -0.97 -5.47 6.78
N PHE A 34 -1.92 -5.49 5.89
CA PHE A 34 -2.83 -4.37 5.67
C PHE A 34 -4.28 -4.83 5.52
N SER A 35 -5.18 -3.88 5.69
CA SER A 35 -6.59 -3.99 5.32
C SER A 35 -7.04 -2.61 4.87
N ALA A 36 -7.57 -2.49 3.65
CA ALA A 36 -8.00 -1.24 3.05
C ALA A 36 -9.27 -1.44 2.22
N LEU A 37 -10.05 -0.39 2.03
CA LEU A 37 -11.19 -0.41 1.11
C LEU A 37 -10.70 -0.31 -0.34
N ASP A 38 -11.28 -1.12 -1.22
CA ASP A 38 -11.10 -0.94 -2.64
C ASP A 38 -12.12 0.06 -3.23
N SER A 39 -11.93 0.42 -4.48
CA SER A 39 -12.82 1.34 -5.22
C SER A 39 -14.24 0.80 -5.44
N ASN A 40 -14.53 -0.45 -5.07
CA ASN A 40 -15.87 -1.04 -5.13
C ASN A 40 -16.47 -1.20 -3.73
N GLY A 41 -15.84 -0.63 -2.69
CA GLY A 41 -16.30 -0.67 -1.30
C GLY A 41 -16.05 -2.00 -0.60
N LYS A 42 -15.25 -2.90 -1.19
CA LYS A 42 -14.86 -4.17 -0.57
C LYS A 42 -13.61 -3.95 0.29
N THR A 43 -13.60 -4.48 1.50
CA THR A 43 -12.38 -4.55 2.31
C THR A 43 -11.45 -5.63 1.75
N ILE A 44 -10.24 -5.25 1.41
CA ILE A 44 -9.17 -6.13 0.89
C ILE A 44 -8.04 -6.15 1.91
N SER A 45 -7.58 -7.34 2.26
CA SER A 45 -6.44 -7.54 3.15
C SER A 45 -5.37 -8.40 2.48
N LEU A 46 -4.11 -8.27 2.92
CA LEU A 46 -3.04 -9.13 2.41
C LEU A 46 -3.31 -10.62 2.71
N ASP A 47 -3.98 -10.91 3.83
CA ASP A 47 -4.33 -12.28 4.22
C ASP A 47 -5.36 -12.96 3.28
N ASP A 48 -6.09 -12.19 2.45
CA ASP A 48 -7.02 -12.74 1.44
C ASP A 48 -6.28 -13.46 0.30
N PHE A 49 -4.98 -13.21 0.15
CA PHE A 49 -4.14 -13.73 -0.94
C PHE A 49 -3.13 -14.77 -0.47
N LYS A 50 -3.36 -15.41 0.68
CA LYS A 50 -2.47 -16.50 1.15
C LYS A 50 -2.30 -17.57 0.09
N GLY A 51 -1.05 -17.91 -0.22
CA GLY A 51 -0.70 -18.88 -1.26
C GLY A 51 -0.68 -18.30 -2.68
N GLN A 52 -0.91 -17.00 -2.84
CA GLN A 52 -0.79 -16.27 -4.11
C GLN A 52 0.20 -15.12 -3.97
N PRO A 53 1.09 -14.92 -4.93
CA PRO A 53 1.97 -13.77 -4.92
C PRO A 53 1.20 -12.48 -5.25
N VAL A 54 1.63 -11.36 -4.65
CA VAL A 54 0.95 -10.06 -4.74
C VAL A 54 1.92 -9.00 -5.23
N ILE A 55 1.46 -8.13 -6.13
CA ILE A 55 2.14 -6.90 -6.49
C ILE A 55 1.33 -5.72 -5.96
N LEU A 56 2.00 -4.80 -5.24
CA LEU A 56 1.46 -3.49 -4.92
C LEU A 56 2.11 -2.45 -5.83
N GLU A 57 1.29 -1.65 -6.49
CA GLU A 57 1.68 -0.49 -7.28
C GLU A 57 1.17 0.77 -6.57
N TRP A 58 2.04 1.52 -5.88
CA TRP A 58 1.67 2.88 -5.49
C TRP A 58 1.59 3.75 -6.71
N THR A 59 0.45 4.36 -6.93
CA THR A 59 0.15 5.11 -8.14
C THR A 59 -0.49 6.46 -7.84
N ASN A 60 -0.24 7.43 -8.73
CA ASN A 60 -0.87 8.74 -8.76
C ASN A 60 -1.12 9.10 -10.22
N HIS A 61 -2.38 9.28 -10.60
CA HIS A 61 -2.76 9.48 -11.99
C HIS A 61 -2.27 10.80 -12.61
N GLU A 62 -1.85 11.76 -11.79
CA GLU A 62 -1.29 13.05 -12.22
C GLU A 62 0.25 13.04 -12.22
N CYS A 63 0.89 12.01 -11.66
CA CYS A 63 2.34 11.89 -11.68
C CYS A 63 2.85 11.67 -13.12
N PRO A 64 3.78 12.50 -13.62
CA PRO A 64 4.29 12.38 -14.99
C PRO A 64 4.88 11.00 -15.32
N TYR A 65 5.53 10.36 -14.36
CA TYR A 65 6.09 9.02 -14.53
C TYR A 65 4.98 7.96 -14.67
N VAL A 66 3.94 8.02 -13.85
CA VAL A 66 2.77 7.14 -13.95
C VAL A 66 2.07 7.37 -15.29
N VAL A 67 1.82 8.63 -15.65
CA VAL A 67 1.18 8.99 -16.93
C VAL A 67 1.96 8.41 -18.11
N ARG A 68 3.30 8.52 -18.12
CA ARG A 68 4.17 7.96 -19.17
C ARG A 68 3.95 6.45 -19.29
N HIS A 69 4.09 5.69 -18.18
CA HIS A 69 3.98 4.23 -18.21
C HIS A 69 2.62 3.73 -18.70
N TYR A 70 1.53 4.42 -18.30
CA TYR A 70 0.18 4.06 -18.78
C TYR A 70 -0.05 4.48 -20.24
N LYS A 71 0.42 5.66 -20.65
CA LYS A 71 0.27 6.16 -22.02
C LYS A 71 1.03 5.31 -23.04
N GLU A 72 2.19 4.79 -22.66
CA GLU A 72 3.03 3.93 -23.50
C GLU A 72 2.62 2.44 -23.43
N ASN A 73 1.53 2.09 -22.76
CA ASN A 73 1.09 0.72 -22.51
C ASN A 73 2.09 -0.15 -21.73
N ASN A 74 3.08 0.44 -21.11
CA ASN A 74 4.09 -0.31 -20.36
C ASN A 74 3.50 -0.93 -19.09
N MET A 75 2.78 -0.13 -18.26
CA MET A 75 2.17 -0.62 -17.03
C MET A 75 1.18 -1.76 -17.30
N GLN A 76 0.28 -1.57 -18.27
CA GLN A 76 -0.74 -2.57 -18.62
C GLN A 76 -0.12 -3.88 -19.11
N LYS A 77 0.99 -3.78 -19.86
CA LYS A 77 1.73 -4.97 -20.32
C LYS A 77 2.30 -5.74 -19.12
N VAL A 78 2.95 -5.04 -18.18
CA VAL A 78 3.52 -5.64 -16.96
C VAL A 78 2.42 -6.27 -16.09
N GLN A 79 1.29 -5.57 -15.90
CA GLN A 79 0.13 -6.09 -15.19
C GLN A 79 -0.37 -7.40 -15.80
N ARG A 80 -0.52 -7.47 -17.13
CA ARG A 80 -0.99 -8.69 -17.81
C ARG A 80 0.00 -9.84 -17.71
N ILE A 81 1.30 -9.56 -17.80
CA ILE A 81 2.35 -10.58 -17.60
C ILE A 81 2.27 -11.12 -16.17
N ALA A 82 2.24 -10.25 -15.18
CA ALA A 82 2.16 -10.65 -13.78
C ALA A 82 0.91 -11.52 -13.51
N LYS A 83 -0.25 -11.14 -14.04
CA LYS A 83 -1.47 -11.94 -13.93
C LYS A 83 -1.35 -13.30 -14.61
N ALA A 84 -0.72 -13.39 -15.77
CA ALA A 84 -0.47 -14.67 -16.45
C ALA A 84 0.44 -15.61 -15.62
N GLU A 85 1.34 -15.01 -14.80
CA GLU A 85 2.21 -15.73 -13.86
C GLU A 85 1.54 -15.98 -12.48
N GLY A 86 0.25 -15.66 -12.33
CA GLY A 86 -0.52 -15.93 -11.13
C GLY A 86 -0.45 -14.89 -10.03
N TYR A 87 0.14 -13.72 -10.30
CA TYR A 87 0.15 -12.60 -9.34
C TYR A 87 -1.21 -11.91 -9.27
N VAL A 88 -1.57 -11.48 -8.06
CA VAL A 88 -2.66 -10.51 -7.84
C VAL A 88 -2.06 -9.11 -7.87
N TRP A 89 -2.65 -8.19 -8.63
CA TRP A 89 -2.17 -6.82 -8.77
C TRP A 89 -3.09 -5.83 -8.05
N LEU A 90 -2.53 -5.12 -7.06
CA LEU A 90 -3.22 -4.10 -6.28
C LEU A 90 -2.61 -2.72 -6.59
N SER A 91 -3.38 -1.83 -7.21
CA SER A 91 -2.99 -0.42 -7.32
C SER A 91 -3.40 0.32 -6.05
N VAL A 92 -2.49 1.10 -5.44
CA VAL A 92 -2.72 1.82 -4.17
C VAL A 92 -2.64 3.31 -4.40
N ILE A 93 -3.64 4.06 -3.94
CA ILE A 93 -3.71 5.51 -4.03
C ILE A 93 -3.73 6.09 -2.61
N SER A 94 -2.61 6.67 -2.19
CA SER A 94 -2.43 7.29 -0.86
C SER A 94 -2.45 8.81 -0.97
N SER A 95 -3.54 9.37 -1.51
CA SER A 95 -3.74 10.82 -1.64
C SER A 95 -4.99 11.22 -0.89
N ALA A 96 -4.87 12.19 0.01
CA ALA A 96 -5.98 12.71 0.79
C ALA A 96 -6.92 13.57 -0.09
N PRO A 97 -8.21 13.72 0.30
CA PRO A 97 -9.13 14.64 -0.38
C PRO A 97 -8.55 16.05 -0.50
N GLY A 98 -8.56 16.58 -1.73
CA GLY A 98 -8.01 17.90 -2.04
C GLY A 98 -6.52 17.92 -2.39
N GLU A 99 -5.80 16.84 -2.19
CA GLU A 99 -4.39 16.72 -2.56
C GLU A 99 -4.22 16.15 -3.97
N GLN A 100 -3.05 16.40 -4.56
CA GLN A 100 -2.69 15.91 -5.88
C GLN A 100 -2.80 14.37 -5.95
N GLY A 101 -3.47 13.89 -6.99
CA GLY A 101 -3.65 12.46 -7.21
C GLY A 101 -4.82 11.85 -6.46
N TYR A 102 -5.55 12.63 -5.65
CA TYR A 102 -6.79 12.14 -5.05
C TYR A 102 -7.83 11.75 -6.10
N VAL A 103 -8.50 10.66 -5.87
CA VAL A 103 -9.63 10.20 -6.68
C VAL A 103 -10.74 9.64 -5.78
N SER A 104 -11.98 9.90 -6.17
CA SER A 104 -13.12 9.15 -5.62
C SER A 104 -13.10 7.69 -6.11
N ALA A 105 -13.86 6.83 -5.49
CA ALA A 105 -14.03 5.44 -5.90
C ALA A 105 -14.47 5.32 -7.38
N ASP A 106 -15.47 6.11 -7.78
CA ASP A 106 -15.95 6.15 -9.17
C ASP A 106 -14.84 6.60 -10.14
N LYS A 107 -14.06 7.61 -9.75
CA LYS A 107 -12.95 8.09 -10.58
C LYS A 107 -11.82 7.05 -10.69
N ALA A 108 -11.53 6.31 -9.63
CA ALA A 108 -10.57 5.21 -9.66
C ALA A 108 -11.00 4.12 -10.66
N ASN A 109 -12.28 3.77 -10.65
CA ASN A 109 -12.86 2.80 -11.60
C ASN A 109 -12.84 3.33 -13.04
N GLU A 110 -13.22 4.59 -13.28
CA GLU A 110 -13.12 5.25 -14.58
C GLU A 110 -11.69 5.21 -15.13
N LEU A 111 -10.70 5.54 -14.30
CA LEU A 111 -9.29 5.51 -14.67
C LEU A 111 -8.80 4.10 -15.03
N THR A 112 -9.24 3.08 -14.31
CA THR A 112 -8.93 1.68 -14.60
C THR A 112 -9.43 1.31 -16.00
N ILE A 113 -10.68 1.66 -16.32
CA ILE A 113 -11.30 1.39 -17.62
C ILE A 113 -10.62 2.19 -18.73
N SER A 114 -10.53 3.52 -18.57
CA SER A 114 -10.03 4.42 -19.63
C SER A 114 -8.57 4.19 -19.99
N ARG A 115 -7.76 3.70 -19.04
CA ARG A 115 -6.36 3.33 -19.24
C ARG A 115 -6.17 1.89 -19.72
N ASN A 116 -7.23 1.10 -19.82
CA ASN A 116 -7.16 -0.32 -20.10
C ASN A 116 -6.21 -1.05 -19.12
N ALA A 117 -6.22 -0.62 -17.85
CA ALA A 117 -5.43 -1.21 -16.79
C ALA A 117 -5.92 -2.64 -16.47
N ALA A 118 -4.99 -3.50 -16.07
CA ALA A 118 -5.28 -4.91 -15.77
C ALA A 118 -5.05 -5.27 -14.30
N ASN A 119 -5.07 -4.26 -13.40
CA ASN A 119 -5.07 -4.47 -11.96
C ASN A 119 -6.33 -5.22 -11.51
N ASP A 120 -6.24 -5.97 -10.42
CA ASP A 120 -7.36 -6.70 -9.83
C ASP A 120 -8.17 -5.81 -8.86
N TYR A 121 -7.49 -4.93 -8.12
CA TYR A 121 -8.12 -4.02 -7.16
C TYR A 121 -7.44 -2.65 -7.20
N VAL A 122 -8.19 -1.61 -6.84
CA VAL A 122 -7.65 -0.27 -6.54
C VAL A 122 -7.95 0.03 -5.09
N LEU A 123 -6.92 0.10 -4.25
CA LEU A 123 -7.04 0.40 -2.83
C LEU A 123 -7.01 1.91 -2.61
N LEU A 124 -7.98 2.42 -1.84
CA LEU A 124 -8.09 3.83 -1.49
C LEU A 124 -7.53 4.04 -0.08
N ASP A 125 -6.35 4.62 0.00
CA ASP A 125 -5.64 4.90 1.25
C ASP A 125 -5.60 6.42 1.49
N GLU A 126 -6.76 7.03 1.65
CA GLU A 126 -6.90 8.50 1.83
C GLU A 126 -6.14 9.03 3.05
N SER A 127 -5.98 8.21 4.08
CA SER A 127 -5.20 8.56 5.28
C SER A 127 -3.69 8.51 5.08
N GLY A 128 -3.22 7.83 4.02
CA GLY A 128 -1.81 7.55 3.79
C GLY A 128 -1.21 6.50 4.75
N ALA A 129 -2.03 5.86 5.59
CA ALA A 129 -1.54 4.92 6.60
C ALA A 129 -0.84 3.71 5.97
N LEU A 130 -1.40 3.17 4.88
CA LEU A 130 -0.80 2.07 4.14
C LEU A 130 0.50 2.51 3.45
N GLY A 131 0.50 3.70 2.84
CA GLY A 131 1.70 4.29 2.24
C GLY A 131 2.84 4.48 3.25
N MET A 132 2.54 4.98 4.45
CA MET A 132 3.50 5.11 5.54
C MET A 132 4.01 3.75 6.02
N GLN A 133 3.13 2.77 6.18
CA GLN A 133 3.47 1.43 6.63
C GLN A 133 4.43 0.71 5.67
N TYR A 134 4.28 0.91 4.37
CA TYR A 134 5.15 0.34 3.34
C TYR A 134 6.36 1.23 3.00
N GLY A 135 6.44 2.43 3.58
CA GLY A 135 7.49 3.40 3.25
C GLY A 135 7.43 3.85 1.79
N ALA A 136 6.23 3.96 1.22
CA ALA A 136 6.04 4.42 -0.15
C ALA A 136 6.42 5.90 -0.28
N LYS A 137 7.34 6.21 -1.21
CA LYS A 137 7.94 7.57 -1.33
C LYS A 137 7.76 8.20 -2.70
N THR A 138 7.44 7.40 -3.71
CA THR A 138 7.37 7.82 -5.11
C THR A 138 6.19 7.15 -5.80
N THR A 139 5.86 7.60 -7.01
CA THR A 139 4.92 6.91 -7.89
C THR A 139 5.49 6.88 -9.32
N PRO A 140 5.49 5.71 -10.00
CA PRO A 140 5.11 4.39 -9.47
C PRO A 140 6.12 3.87 -8.44
N HIS A 141 5.65 3.22 -7.36
CA HIS A 141 6.51 2.49 -6.43
C HIS A 141 5.98 1.07 -6.29
N MET A 142 6.82 0.10 -6.61
CA MET A 142 6.43 -1.29 -6.76
C MET A 142 6.91 -2.13 -5.60
N TYR A 143 6.08 -3.07 -5.17
CA TYR A 143 6.42 -4.08 -4.17
C TYR A 143 5.97 -5.44 -4.67
N MET A 144 6.82 -6.46 -4.54
CA MET A 144 6.45 -7.85 -4.81
C MET A 144 6.48 -8.65 -3.52
N ILE A 145 5.41 -9.33 -3.25
CA ILE A 145 5.22 -10.21 -2.10
C ILE A 145 4.99 -11.61 -2.65
N ASP A 146 5.75 -12.59 -2.19
CA ASP A 146 5.58 -13.98 -2.65
C ASP A 146 4.36 -14.67 -2.02
N ALA A 147 4.11 -15.92 -2.43
CA ALA A 147 2.99 -16.72 -1.95
C ALA A 147 3.06 -17.03 -0.44
N GLU A 148 4.24 -16.95 0.15
CA GLU A 148 4.51 -17.13 1.58
C GLU A 148 4.32 -15.82 2.37
N GLY A 149 4.02 -14.71 1.69
CA GLY A 149 3.83 -13.39 2.29
C GLY A 149 5.12 -12.65 2.59
N ILE A 150 6.23 -13.03 1.95
CA ILE A 150 7.54 -12.42 2.13
C ILE A 150 7.77 -11.33 1.07
N LEU A 151 8.21 -10.15 1.49
CA LEU A 151 8.56 -9.05 0.60
C LEU A 151 9.85 -9.38 -0.17
N ARG A 152 9.75 -9.51 -1.50
CA ARG A 152 10.86 -9.89 -2.38
C ARG A 152 11.44 -8.73 -3.18
N PHE A 153 10.64 -7.69 -3.40
CA PHE A 153 11.09 -6.51 -4.13
C PHE A 153 10.40 -5.26 -3.59
N LYS A 154 11.12 -4.14 -3.57
CA LYS A 154 10.57 -2.78 -3.47
C LYS A 154 11.45 -1.83 -4.29
N GLY A 155 10.84 -0.98 -5.12
CA GLY A 155 11.59 -0.07 -5.98
C GLY A 155 10.73 0.57 -7.06
N GLY A 156 11.38 1.27 -7.99
CA GLY A 156 10.74 1.79 -9.19
C GLY A 156 10.35 0.68 -10.18
N ILE A 157 9.52 1.03 -11.15
CA ILE A 157 9.15 0.10 -12.24
C ILE A 157 10.24 -0.01 -13.31
N ASP A 158 11.09 0.99 -13.43
CA ASP A 158 12.22 1.03 -14.35
C ASP A 158 13.43 1.73 -13.70
N ASP A 159 14.55 1.79 -14.41
CA ASP A 159 15.79 2.45 -14.01
C ASP A 159 15.91 3.89 -14.55
N ILE A 160 14.88 4.44 -15.16
CA ILE A 160 14.86 5.83 -15.62
C ILE A 160 14.63 6.71 -14.38
N GLY A 161 15.69 7.30 -13.88
CA GLY A 161 15.71 8.04 -12.61
C GLY A 161 16.52 7.37 -11.50
N GLY A 162 17.25 6.29 -11.79
CA GLY A 162 18.15 5.59 -10.86
C GLY A 162 17.48 4.51 -10.02
N SER A 163 16.28 4.07 -10.37
CA SER A 163 15.59 2.95 -9.73
C SER A 163 15.92 1.61 -10.38
N ALA A 164 15.91 0.54 -9.60
CA ALA A 164 16.14 -0.81 -10.10
C ALA A 164 15.09 -1.23 -11.13
N LYS A 165 15.50 -2.06 -12.10
CA LYS A 165 14.57 -2.67 -13.05
C LYS A 165 13.62 -3.61 -12.34
N PHE A 166 12.34 -3.54 -12.69
CA PHE A 166 11.32 -4.39 -12.10
C PHE A 166 11.30 -5.80 -12.75
N PHE A 167 11.78 -5.92 -14.02
CA PHE A 167 11.98 -7.16 -14.76
C PHE A 167 13.23 -7.11 -15.63
#